data_d7ff8dbebd99977fe2a7fa211e9b888c
#
_entry.id   d7ff8dbebd99977fe2a7fa211e9b888c
#
_cell.length_a   1.000
_cell.length_b   1.000
_cell.length_c   1.000
_cell.angle_alpha   90.00
_cell.angle_beta   90.00
_cell.angle_gamma   90.00
#
_symmetry.space_group_name_H-M   'P 1'
#
loop_
_entity.id
_entity.type
_entity.pdbx_description
1 polymer ?
#
loop_
_entity_poly.entity_id
_entity_poly.type
_entity_poly.pdbx_seq_one_letter_code
_entity_poly.pdbx_strand_id
1 'polypeptide(L)'
;MYPNASEHTNPYYSLYNDTIFYFLTWHTDATQSAFRFSNTPYGTPASTPLSYFIDEKLTTYTQDYSAGKTDGSGQVPIVQYVGGKGWTSNRFGFNGTNAPSAITVASGINNLYTGNGAPDVKLDFALNSGNIGSFLGNAHHVKLTQKNTTGAEFVLDNFVNPSYYFSQESVSIAANSISNNVSFYLKSEATDTFVSSFSDFSRVSYFKITYPKSPVFTGESFAKIRVPQSPINLFFNANSFSTSIVDFVYDLELHKRIEVQHNTANGNLKFNVNAGNERTFVIASSSAKKAVTSQSIRAVGTNGVFNNVDLQIENAYLFITHPSLLSAVQSYKTYRDQTYNSAIINIEDLYDQFAFGIKRHPLAIRNFAEMAINEWPSKPKFLFLVGKSIAEAEFRGNSTNANDVLVPTMGFPPSDNSLTAGLDQAKAHTVGIPTGRIAAKTGADVAIYLQKIKAQENTQAPIAGAYTIDNKLWQKRILQFAGGDNVSENDTFKG
;
A
#
# COMPACT_ATOMS: atom_id res chain seq x y z
N MET A 1 -9.22 0.51 2.94
CA MET A 1 -8.19 0.25 1.92
C MET A 1 -8.06 -1.24 1.65
N TYR A 2 -7.69 -2.05 2.59
CA TYR A 2 -7.92 -3.49 2.54
C TYR A 2 -9.21 -3.80 3.30
N PRO A 3 -10.06 -4.71 2.83
CA PRO A 3 -11.27 -5.10 3.55
C PRO A 3 -10.93 -5.69 4.93
N ASN A 4 -9.74 -6.27 5.04
CA ASN A 4 -9.24 -6.88 6.25
C ASN A 4 -7.75 -6.50 6.46
N ALA A 5 -7.42 -5.94 7.62
CA ALA A 5 -6.04 -5.55 7.94
C ALA A 5 -5.06 -6.74 7.93
N SER A 6 -5.54 -7.95 8.23
CA SER A 6 -4.74 -9.19 8.19
C SER A 6 -4.32 -9.61 6.77
N GLU A 7 -4.95 -9.07 5.74
CA GLU A 7 -4.61 -9.36 4.34
C GLU A 7 -3.55 -8.40 3.79
N HIS A 8 -3.23 -7.35 4.54
CA HIS A 8 -2.24 -6.37 4.13
C HIS A 8 -0.83 -6.94 4.26
N THR A 9 -0.25 -7.31 3.14
CA THR A 9 1.06 -7.98 3.05
C THR A 9 2.18 -7.15 3.67
N ASN A 10 2.17 -5.84 3.43
CA ASN A 10 3.15 -4.92 3.97
C ASN A 10 2.47 -3.62 4.41
N PRO A 11 2.13 -3.47 5.71
CA PRO A 11 1.47 -2.27 6.21
C PRO A 11 2.35 -1.02 6.18
N TYR A 12 3.64 -1.17 5.89
CA TYR A 12 4.62 -0.08 5.82
C TYR A 12 4.85 0.43 4.40
N TYR A 13 4.23 -0.19 3.39
CA TYR A 13 4.46 0.13 1.99
C TYR A 13 3.16 0.19 1.18
N SER A 14 2.94 1.28 0.45
CA SER A 14 1.75 1.40 -0.40
C SER A 14 1.83 0.50 -1.63
N LEU A 15 0.70 -0.08 -2.04
CA LEU A 15 0.60 -0.83 -3.29
C LEU A 15 0.75 0.06 -4.53
N TYR A 16 0.33 1.32 -4.45
CA TYR A 16 0.17 2.17 -5.64
C TYR A 16 1.25 3.23 -5.79
N ASN A 17 1.94 3.59 -4.71
CA ASN A 17 2.78 4.79 -4.69
C ASN A 17 3.86 4.68 -3.60
N ASP A 18 5.03 5.26 -3.87
CA ASP A 18 6.16 5.38 -2.95
C ASP A 18 6.24 6.77 -2.30
N THR A 19 5.22 7.60 -2.51
CA THR A 19 5.18 8.99 -2.04
C THR A 19 4.04 9.16 -1.05
N ILE A 20 4.34 9.74 0.10
CA ILE A 20 3.34 10.16 1.09
C ILE A 20 3.02 11.63 0.84
N PHE A 21 1.72 11.95 0.82
CA PHE A 21 1.24 13.31 0.68
C PHE A 21 0.73 13.82 2.02
N TYR A 22 0.99 15.09 2.28
CA TYR A 22 0.47 15.81 3.43
C TYR A 22 -0.30 17.03 2.93
N PHE A 23 -1.50 17.25 3.47
CA PHE A 23 -2.27 18.44 3.18
C PHE A 23 -2.00 19.48 4.25
N LEU A 24 -1.52 20.65 3.83
CA LEU A 24 -1.36 21.82 4.69
C LEU A 24 -2.57 22.73 4.52
N THR A 25 -3.21 23.06 5.61
CA THR A 25 -4.28 24.05 5.65
C THR A 25 -3.95 25.13 6.67
N TRP A 26 -4.50 26.30 6.48
CA TRP A 26 -4.45 27.40 7.44
C TRP A 26 -5.78 28.16 7.40
N HIS A 27 -6.07 28.85 8.45
CA HIS A 27 -7.21 29.76 8.53
C HIS A 27 -6.81 31.05 9.25
N THR A 28 -7.52 32.13 8.95
CA THR A 28 -7.26 33.44 9.52
C THR A 28 -8.09 33.73 10.78
N ASP A 29 -9.02 32.81 11.10
CA ASP A 29 -9.85 32.94 12.29
C ASP A 29 -9.04 32.64 13.55
N ALA A 30 -8.77 33.65 14.36
CA ALA A 30 -7.98 33.52 15.59
C ALA A 30 -8.70 32.72 16.69
N THR A 31 -10.01 32.47 16.56
CA THR A 31 -10.78 31.64 17.50
C THR A 31 -10.60 30.16 17.28
N GLN A 32 -10.14 29.77 16.09
CA GLN A 32 -9.79 28.39 15.77
C GLN A 32 -8.32 28.14 16.13
N SER A 33 -8.09 27.33 17.16
CA SER A 33 -6.73 26.95 17.55
C SER A 33 -6.26 25.78 16.71
N ALA A 34 -5.13 25.96 16.02
CA ALA A 34 -4.41 24.82 15.46
C ALA A 34 -3.95 23.90 16.59
N PHE A 35 -4.00 22.59 16.36
CA PHE A 35 -3.43 21.62 17.27
C PHE A 35 -1.92 21.92 17.47
N ARG A 36 -1.51 22.11 18.71
CA ARG A 36 -0.13 22.48 19.04
C ARG A 36 0.44 21.59 20.16
N PHE A 37 1.69 21.23 20.02
CA PHE A 37 2.46 20.67 21.14
C PHE A 37 2.77 21.77 22.14
N SER A 38 2.31 21.63 23.38
CA SER A 38 2.62 22.57 24.45
C SER A 38 4.07 22.41 24.91
N ASN A 39 4.71 23.54 25.28
CA ASN A 39 6.09 23.51 25.76
C ASN A 39 6.15 22.99 27.21
N THR A 40 7.14 22.15 27.50
CA THR A 40 7.46 21.66 28.82
C THR A 40 8.94 21.96 29.11
N PRO A 41 9.25 22.78 30.10
CA PRO A 41 10.63 23.08 30.49
C PRO A 41 11.39 21.80 30.91
N TYR A 42 12.70 21.82 30.75
CA TYR A 42 13.55 20.72 31.17
C TYR A 42 13.34 20.33 32.64
N GLY A 43 13.27 21.34 33.53
CA GLY A 43 13.04 21.15 34.99
C GLY A 43 14.18 20.45 35.70
N THR A 44 13.93 20.04 36.96
CA THR A 44 14.89 19.25 37.76
C THR A 44 14.87 17.81 37.29
N PRO A 45 16.03 17.19 36.99
CA PRO A 45 16.10 15.78 36.62
C PRO A 45 15.51 14.86 37.69
N ALA A 46 14.74 13.86 37.24
CA ALA A 46 14.29 12.78 38.11
C ALA A 46 15.51 11.99 38.63
N SER A 47 15.42 11.43 39.86
CA SER A 47 16.53 10.70 40.49
C SER A 47 16.79 9.32 39.86
N THR A 48 15.78 8.73 39.24
CA THR A 48 15.83 7.36 38.66
C THR A 48 16.08 7.41 37.19
N PRO A 49 17.24 6.91 36.71
CA PRO A 49 17.51 6.81 35.29
C PRO A 49 16.62 5.75 34.59
N LEU A 50 16.24 6.01 33.33
CA LEU A 50 15.60 5.04 32.50
C LEU A 50 16.60 3.94 32.10
N SER A 51 16.31 2.69 32.46
CA SER A 51 17.20 1.56 32.19
C SER A 51 17.18 1.16 30.73
N TYR A 52 16.00 1.20 30.10
CA TYR A 52 15.77 0.85 28.68
C TYR A 52 14.54 1.57 28.14
N PHE A 53 14.49 1.65 26.84
CA PHE A 53 13.29 1.98 26.06
C PHE A 53 13.05 0.89 25.02
N ILE A 54 11.86 0.87 24.45
CA ILE A 54 11.54 -0.04 23.35
C ILE A 54 11.90 0.63 22.03
N ASP A 55 12.79 -0.02 21.29
CA ASP A 55 13.21 0.38 19.95
C ASP A 55 12.63 -0.57 18.89
N GLU A 56 12.45 -0.09 17.67
CA GLU A 56 11.95 -0.86 16.56
C GLU A 56 12.90 -0.79 15.38
N LYS A 57 13.28 -1.94 14.85
CA LYS A 57 14.04 -2.03 13.61
C LYS A 57 13.17 -2.68 12.55
N LEU A 58 12.83 -1.93 11.52
CA LEU A 58 12.02 -2.37 10.40
C LEU A 58 12.89 -2.57 9.15
N THR A 59 12.77 -3.73 8.54
CA THR A 59 13.30 -4.03 7.20
C THR A 59 12.11 -4.27 6.27
N THR A 60 12.04 -3.54 5.17
CA THR A 60 11.04 -3.72 4.12
C THR A 60 11.72 -4.14 2.82
N TYR A 61 11.00 -4.82 1.96
CA TYR A 61 11.54 -5.38 0.74
C TYR A 61 10.79 -4.85 -0.49
N THR A 62 11.54 -4.60 -1.57
CA THR A 62 11.02 -4.08 -2.84
C THR A 62 11.71 -4.74 -4.04
N GLN A 63 12.14 -6.00 -3.90
CA GLN A 63 12.86 -6.71 -4.95
C GLN A 63 11.94 -7.43 -5.93
N ASP A 64 10.80 -7.94 -5.46
CA ASP A 64 9.81 -8.63 -6.27
C ASP A 64 8.41 -8.09 -5.94
N TYR A 65 7.52 -8.03 -6.93
CA TYR A 65 6.13 -7.61 -6.73
C TYR A 65 5.21 -8.81 -6.90
N SER A 66 4.66 -9.30 -5.81
CA SER A 66 3.74 -10.44 -5.80
C SER A 66 2.34 -10.02 -6.24
N ALA A 67 1.72 -10.79 -7.13
CA ALA A 67 0.32 -10.63 -7.50
C ALA A 67 -0.66 -11.05 -6.37
N GLY A 68 -0.17 -11.73 -5.33
CA GLY A 68 -0.95 -12.22 -4.22
C GLY A 68 -1.46 -13.65 -4.43
N LYS A 69 -2.43 -14.03 -3.61
CA LYS A 69 -3.03 -15.36 -3.66
C LYS A 69 -3.75 -15.59 -4.99
N THR A 70 -3.57 -16.75 -5.57
CA THR A 70 -4.30 -17.20 -6.76
C THR A 70 -5.45 -18.12 -6.37
N ASP A 71 -6.29 -18.50 -7.32
CA ASP A 71 -7.29 -19.54 -7.10
C ASP A 71 -6.63 -20.91 -6.82
N GLY A 72 -7.44 -21.91 -6.47
CA GLY A 72 -6.93 -23.24 -6.12
C GLY A 72 -6.18 -23.96 -7.25
N SER A 73 -6.30 -23.49 -8.50
CA SER A 73 -5.52 -24.00 -9.63
C SER A 73 -4.14 -23.37 -9.72
N GLY A 74 -3.90 -22.27 -9.03
CA GLY A 74 -2.65 -21.53 -9.05
C GLY A 74 -2.44 -20.69 -10.30
N GLN A 75 -3.41 -20.63 -11.16
CA GLN A 75 -3.32 -20.02 -12.49
C GLN A 75 -3.95 -18.62 -12.52
N VAL A 76 -5.06 -18.43 -11.83
CA VAL A 76 -5.84 -17.20 -11.88
C VAL A 76 -5.75 -16.46 -10.55
N PRO A 77 -5.15 -15.27 -10.52
CA PRO A 77 -5.15 -14.43 -9.33
C PRO A 77 -6.58 -13.99 -8.97
N ILE A 78 -6.85 -13.89 -7.68
CA ILE A 78 -8.11 -13.32 -7.20
C ILE A 78 -8.08 -11.81 -7.44
N VAL A 79 -9.13 -11.27 -8.06
CA VAL A 79 -9.18 -9.88 -8.55
C VAL A 79 -9.20 -8.83 -7.45
N GLN A 80 -9.51 -9.20 -6.22
CA GLN A 80 -9.60 -8.29 -5.09
C GLN A 80 -8.24 -8.10 -4.40
N TYR A 81 -8.18 -7.21 -3.38
CA TYR A 81 -7.06 -7.13 -2.47
C TYR A 81 -6.97 -8.41 -1.66
N VAL A 82 -5.99 -9.22 -1.96
CA VAL A 82 -5.80 -10.53 -1.32
C VAL A 82 -4.46 -10.59 -0.61
N GLY A 83 -4.39 -11.43 0.40
CA GLY A 83 -3.16 -11.67 1.13
C GLY A 83 -2.00 -12.04 0.21
N GLY A 84 -0.82 -11.57 0.52
CA GLY A 84 0.39 -11.81 -0.26
C GLY A 84 0.62 -10.88 -1.44
N LYS A 85 -0.30 -9.94 -1.75
CA LYS A 85 -0.11 -8.98 -2.83
C LYS A 85 0.80 -7.83 -2.41
N GLY A 86 1.74 -7.45 -3.26
CA GLY A 86 2.61 -6.29 -3.09
C GLY A 86 4.09 -6.62 -3.07
N TRP A 87 4.88 -5.66 -2.62
CA TRP A 87 6.34 -5.76 -2.58
C TRP A 87 6.85 -6.78 -1.58
N THR A 88 7.83 -7.58 -2.01
CA THR A 88 8.48 -8.64 -1.23
C THR A 88 9.97 -8.68 -1.51
N SER A 89 10.69 -9.52 -0.75
CA SER A 89 12.04 -9.96 -1.07
C SER A 89 12.08 -10.78 -2.36
N ASN A 90 13.27 -11.02 -2.88
CA ASN A 90 13.49 -12.12 -3.81
C ASN A 90 13.01 -13.44 -3.20
N ARG A 91 12.69 -14.39 -4.06
CA ARG A 91 12.35 -15.75 -3.65
C ARG A 91 13.53 -16.41 -2.95
N PHE A 92 13.24 -17.09 -1.86
CA PHE A 92 14.16 -18.01 -1.23
C PHE A 92 13.49 -19.38 -1.11
N GLY A 93 14.26 -20.45 -1.10
CA GLY A 93 13.68 -21.78 -1.02
C GLY A 93 14.49 -22.85 -1.71
N PHE A 94 13.80 -23.85 -2.17
CA PHE A 94 14.35 -25.07 -2.72
C PHE A 94 13.91 -25.23 -4.19
N ASN A 95 14.86 -25.59 -5.05
CA ASN A 95 14.60 -25.88 -6.46
C ASN A 95 15.15 -27.27 -6.79
N GLY A 96 14.37 -28.30 -6.50
CA GLY A 96 14.55 -29.71 -6.85
C GLY A 96 15.95 -30.31 -6.71
N THR A 97 16.96 -29.66 -7.25
CA THR A 97 18.36 -30.13 -7.31
C THR A 97 19.33 -29.27 -6.49
N ASN A 98 18.91 -28.09 -6.03
CA ASN A 98 19.78 -27.17 -5.29
C ASN A 98 19.55 -27.29 -3.79
N ALA A 99 20.58 -27.00 -2.99
CA ALA A 99 20.43 -26.89 -1.55
C ALA A 99 19.39 -25.77 -1.20
N PRO A 100 18.61 -25.96 -0.13
CA PRO A 100 17.67 -24.93 0.33
C PRO A 100 18.37 -23.59 0.55
N SER A 101 17.81 -22.52 -0.01
CA SER A 101 18.34 -21.17 0.16
C SER A 101 17.74 -20.47 1.36
N ALA A 102 18.49 -19.53 1.92
CA ALA A 102 18.07 -18.70 3.03
C ALA A 102 18.17 -17.21 2.65
N ILE A 103 17.36 -16.39 3.28
CA ILE A 103 17.46 -14.93 3.20
C ILE A 103 17.86 -14.36 4.56
N THR A 104 18.80 -13.42 4.57
CA THR A 104 19.07 -12.60 5.75
C THR A 104 17.95 -11.58 5.88
N VAL A 105 17.15 -11.65 6.94
CA VAL A 105 15.99 -10.77 7.12
C VAL A 105 16.32 -9.56 7.97
N ALA A 106 17.25 -9.66 8.91
CA ALA A 106 17.76 -8.53 9.66
C ALA A 106 19.13 -8.83 10.25
N SER A 107 19.94 -7.78 10.42
CA SER A 107 21.23 -7.85 11.11
C SER A 107 21.37 -6.72 12.11
N GLY A 108 22.10 -6.99 13.20
CA GLY A 108 22.52 -5.99 14.17
C GLY A 108 21.41 -5.44 15.08
N ILE A 109 21.06 -6.18 16.11
CA ILE A 109 20.45 -5.59 17.32
C ILE A 109 21.57 -4.97 18.13
N ASN A 110 21.54 -3.64 18.29
CA ASN A 110 22.58 -2.93 19.03
C ASN A 110 22.08 -2.52 20.41
N ASN A 111 22.97 -2.58 21.42
CA ASN A 111 22.70 -2.09 22.77
C ASN A 111 21.45 -2.73 23.41
N LEU A 112 21.23 -4.03 23.14
CA LEU A 112 20.14 -4.78 23.73
C LEU A 112 20.24 -4.73 25.26
N TYR A 113 19.15 -4.36 25.91
CA TYR A 113 19.05 -4.41 27.38
C TYR A 113 18.59 -5.82 27.80
N THR A 114 19.41 -6.48 28.61
CA THR A 114 19.15 -7.85 29.11
C THR A 114 19.04 -7.89 30.63
N GLY A 115 18.96 -6.71 31.28
CA GLY A 115 18.87 -6.60 32.73
C GLY A 115 17.51 -7.04 33.28
N ASN A 116 17.39 -6.94 34.61
CA ASN A 116 16.15 -7.29 35.30
C ASN A 116 14.95 -6.49 34.76
N GLY A 117 13.83 -7.19 34.48
CA GLY A 117 12.62 -6.60 33.90
C GLY A 117 12.67 -6.31 32.41
N ALA A 118 13.71 -6.78 31.70
CA ALA A 118 13.76 -6.69 30.24
C ALA A 118 12.58 -7.46 29.60
N PRO A 119 11.76 -6.84 28.77
CA PRO A 119 10.74 -7.55 28.02
C PRO A 119 11.38 -8.41 26.92
N ASP A 120 10.62 -9.36 26.41
CA ASP A 120 11.03 -10.17 25.29
C ASP A 120 11.28 -9.34 24.03
N VAL A 121 12.21 -9.81 23.21
CA VAL A 121 12.38 -9.35 21.84
C VAL A 121 11.28 -9.97 20.98
N LYS A 122 10.56 -9.14 20.25
CA LYS A 122 9.47 -9.56 19.38
C LYS A 122 9.89 -9.42 17.90
N LEU A 123 9.68 -10.49 17.16
CA LEU A 123 9.96 -10.57 15.73
C LEU A 123 8.63 -10.70 14.99
N ASP A 124 8.23 -9.66 14.25
CA ASP A 124 7.02 -9.66 13.44
C ASP A 124 7.40 -9.64 11.95
N PHE A 125 6.84 -10.52 11.15
CA PHE A 125 7.11 -10.58 9.72
C PHE A 125 5.94 -11.18 8.93
N ALA A 126 5.92 -10.96 7.62
CA ALA A 126 4.93 -11.55 6.74
C ALA A 126 5.60 -12.47 5.72
N LEU A 127 5.17 -13.73 5.69
CA LEU A 127 5.57 -14.75 4.72
C LEU A 127 4.55 -14.83 3.58
N ASN A 128 5.07 -14.94 2.37
CA ASN A 128 4.29 -15.17 1.16
C ASN A 128 4.88 -16.36 0.43
N SER A 129 4.21 -17.49 0.48
CA SER A 129 4.68 -18.74 -0.09
C SER A 129 4.05 -19.01 -1.44
N GLY A 130 4.84 -19.48 -2.39
CA GLY A 130 4.42 -19.82 -3.74
C GLY A 130 3.69 -21.15 -3.81
N ASN A 131 3.26 -21.53 -5.01
CA ASN A 131 2.60 -22.81 -5.25
C ASN A 131 3.58 -23.97 -5.35
N ILE A 132 3.30 -25.06 -4.63
CA ILE A 132 3.96 -26.37 -4.81
C ILE A 132 2.92 -27.45 -5.17
N GLY A 133 1.87 -27.12 -5.89
CA GLY A 133 0.79 -28.06 -6.16
C GLY A 133 -0.29 -28.06 -5.07
N SER A 134 -1.50 -27.92 -5.52
CA SER A 134 -2.69 -27.67 -4.70
C SER A 134 -3.09 -28.84 -3.76
N PHE A 135 -2.35 -29.93 -3.73
CA PHE A 135 -2.74 -31.17 -3.04
C PHE A 135 -1.99 -31.43 -1.73
N LEU A 136 -1.00 -30.58 -1.39
CA LEU A 136 -0.16 -30.81 -0.23
C LEU A 136 -0.50 -29.85 0.91
N GLY A 137 -1.13 -30.35 1.95
CA GLY A 137 -1.54 -29.57 3.11
C GLY A 137 -0.40 -28.89 3.87
N ASN A 138 0.83 -29.42 3.77
CA ASN A 138 2.02 -28.94 4.48
C ASN A 138 3.18 -28.79 3.47
N ALA A 139 3.03 -27.87 2.52
CA ALA A 139 3.92 -27.78 1.38
C ALA A 139 5.21 -26.98 1.66
N HIS A 140 5.12 -25.99 2.57
CA HIS A 140 6.24 -25.10 2.87
C HIS A 140 6.73 -25.30 4.30
N HIS A 141 8.04 -25.51 4.45
CA HIS A 141 8.72 -25.58 5.72
C HIS A 141 9.74 -24.45 5.80
N VAL A 142 9.46 -23.44 6.60
CA VAL A 142 10.34 -22.27 6.78
C VAL A 142 10.80 -22.20 8.22
N LYS A 143 12.12 -22.17 8.43
CA LYS A 143 12.74 -21.95 9.74
C LYS A 143 13.14 -20.49 9.90
N LEU A 144 12.80 -19.92 11.05
CA LEU A 144 13.43 -18.72 11.54
C LEU A 144 14.64 -19.10 12.39
N THR A 145 15.80 -18.61 12.00
CA THR A 145 17.05 -18.90 12.71
C THR A 145 17.78 -17.62 13.08
N GLN A 146 18.59 -17.69 14.11
CA GLN A 146 19.57 -16.66 14.44
C GLN A 146 20.99 -17.20 14.30
N LYS A 147 21.91 -16.34 13.85
CA LYS A 147 23.35 -16.60 13.90
C LYS A 147 24.03 -15.58 14.79
N ASN A 148 24.83 -16.07 15.72
CA ASN A 148 25.66 -15.22 16.55
C ASN A 148 26.93 -14.77 15.79
N THR A 149 27.74 -13.95 16.42
CA THR A 149 29.00 -13.44 15.85
C THR A 149 30.04 -14.52 15.56
N THR A 150 29.94 -15.70 16.16
CA THR A 150 30.82 -16.85 15.91
C THR A 150 30.32 -17.73 14.76
N GLY A 151 29.15 -17.40 14.18
CA GLY A 151 28.51 -18.14 13.08
C GLY A 151 27.67 -19.34 13.54
N ALA A 152 27.54 -19.59 14.84
CA ALA A 152 26.65 -20.63 15.35
C ALA A 152 25.18 -20.27 15.06
N GLU A 153 24.45 -21.24 14.52
CA GLU A 153 23.05 -21.10 14.12
C GLU A 153 22.13 -21.75 15.14
N PHE A 154 21.08 -21.07 15.54
CA PHE A 154 20.05 -21.53 16.46
C PHE A 154 18.68 -21.36 15.82
N VAL A 155 17.87 -22.41 15.83
CA VAL A 155 16.48 -22.35 15.39
C VAL A 155 15.65 -21.68 16.45
N LEU A 156 14.88 -20.68 16.06
CA LEU A 156 13.98 -19.92 16.93
C LEU A 156 12.55 -20.43 16.79
N ASP A 157 12.13 -20.71 15.56
CA ASP A 157 10.78 -21.22 15.28
C ASP A 157 10.73 -21.92 13.91
N ASN A 158 9.67 -22.70 13.68
CA ASN A 158 9.38 -23.40 12.44
C ASN A 158 7.96 -23.13 11.99
N PHE A 159 7.80 -22.78 10.71
CA PHE A 159 6.51 -22.49 10.09
C PHE A 159 6.23 -23.54 9.03
N VAL A 160 5.10 -24.21 9.16
CA VAL A 160 4.63 -25.21 8.18
C VAL A 160 3.36 -24.71 7.56
N ASN A 161 3.40 -24.37 6.28
CA ASN A 161 2.34 -23.70 5.59
C ASN A 161 1.84 -24.50 4.38
N PRO A 162 0.52 -24.43 4.09
CA PRO A 162 -0.03 -25.02 2.87
C PRO A 162 0.41 -24.22 1.63
N SER A 163 0.22 -24.83 0.47
CA SER A 163 0.41 -24.17 -0.82
C SER A 163 -0.39 -22.86 -0.92
N TYR A 164 0.18 -21.83 -1.55
CA TYR A 164 -0.39 -20.47 -1.65
C TYR A 164 -0.72 -19.84 -0.31
N TYR A 165 0.25 -19.76 0.53
CA TYR A 165 0.05 -19.27 1.87
C TYR A 165 0.59 -17.85 2.04
N PHE A 166 -0.23 -17.01 2.64
CA PHE A 166 0.19 -15.74 3.20
C PHE A 166 -0.08 -15.76 4.70
N SER A 167 0.95 -15.47 5.50
CA SER A 167 0.84 -15.37 6.94
C SER A 167 1.54 -14.15 7.49
N GLN A 168 1.02 -13.67 8.62
CA GLN A 168 1.70 -12.72 9.48
C GLN A 168 2.12 -13.47 10.74
N GLU A 169 3.42 -13.55 10.95
CA GLU A 169 4.02 -14.30 12.05
C GLU A 169 4.55 -13.36 13.13
N SER A 170 4.52 -13.85 14.37
CA SER A 170 5.02 -13.12 15.52
C SER A 170 5.67 -14.09 16.51
N VAL A 171 6.98 -13.90 16.74
CA VAL A 171 7.79 -14.74 17.62
C VAL A 171 8.35 -13.89 18.76
N SER A 172 8.19 -14.34 19.99
CA SER A 172 8.77 -13.70 21.18
C SER A 172 9.92 -14.52 21.72
N ILE A 173 11.02 -13.84 22.04
CA ILE A 173 12.27 -14.46 22.49
C ILE A 173 12.78 -13.70 23.69
N ALA A 174 13.13 -14.39 24.77
CA ALA A 174 13.69 -13.77 25.94
C ALA A 174 14.94 -12.94 25.57
N ALA A 175 15.01 -11.69 26.02
CA ALA A 175 16.10 -10.78 25.65
C ALA A 175 17.49 -11.32 26.03
N ASN A 176 17.59 -12.06 27.11
CA ASN A 176 18.85 -12.67 27.58
C ASN A 176 19.31 -13.88 26.72
N SER A 177 18.44 -14.41 25.83
CA SER A 177 18.76 -15.49 24.89
C SER A 177 19.36 -14.96 23.58
N ILE A 178 19.39 -13.64 23.41
CA ILE A 178 19.87 -12.98 22.19
C ILE A 178 21.14 -12.19 22.53
N SER A 179 22.14 -12.28 21.68
CA SER A 179 23.34 -11.45 21.77
C SER A 179 23.25 -10.21 20.90
N ASN A 180 24.00 -9.16 21.23
CA ASN A 180 24.21 -8.03 20.33
C ASN A 180 24.81 -8.49 19.00
N ASN A 181 24.49 -7.80 17.92
CA ASN A 181 24.97 -8.07 16.56
C ASN A 181 24.54 -9.43 16.00
N VAL A 182 23.45 -9.99 16.48
CA VAL A 182 22.84 -11.19 15.92
C VAL A 182 22.23 -10.91 14.55
N SER A 183 22.31 -11.88 13.64
CA SER A 183 21.60 -11.85 12.36
C SER A 183 20.47 -12.87 12.36
N PHE A 184 19.33 -12.49 11.80
CA PHE A 184 18.17 -13.36 11.64
C PHE A 184 18.03 -13.80 10.19
N TYR A 185 17.62 -15.04 10.00
CA TYR A 185 17.47 -15.68 8.69
C TYR A 185 16.14 -16.40 8.60
N LEU A 186 15.53 -16.36 7.43
CA LEU A 186 14.47 -17.29 7.04
C LEU A 186 15.04 -18.28 6.04
N LYS A 187 14.87 -19.55 6.31
CA LYS A 187 15.43 -20.66 5.52
C LYS A 187 14.33 -21.65 5.20
N SER A 188 14.18 -22.00 3.95
CA SER A 188 13.35 -23.13 3.55
C SER A 188 14.05 -24.44 3.87
N GLU A 189 13.31 -25.42 4.36
CA GLU A 189 13.79 -26.79 4.55
C GLU A 189 12.96 -27.75 3.71
N ALA A 190 13.62 -28.50 2.85
CA ALA A 190 13.02 -29.65 2.20
C ALA A 190 13.08 -30.84 3.18
N THR A 191 11.99 -31.07 3.89
CA THR A 191 11.92 -32.16 4.90
C THR A 191 11.37 -33.47 4.33
N ASP A 192 10.80 -33.46 3.12
CA ASP A 192 10.13 -34.60 2.53
C ASP A 192 10.72 -34.98 1.18
N THR A 193 10.80 -36.31 0.92
CA THR A 193 11.15 -36.87 -0.38
C THR A 193 10.24 -36.39 -1.51
N PHE A 194 9.05 -35.92 -1.18
CA PHE A 194 8.10 -35.37 -2.11
C PHE A 194 8.46 -33.95 -2.57
N VAL A 195 9.05 -33.13 -1.69
CA VAL A 195 9.50 -31.74 -1.99
C VAL A 195 10.75 -31.77 -2.89
N SER A 196 11.54 -32.86 -2.89
CA SER A 196 12.70 -32.97 -3.74
C SER A 196 12.42 -32.96 -5.25
N SER A 197 11.15 -33.19 -5.65
CA SER A 197 10.72 -33.18 -7.05
C SER A 197 10.09 -31.84 -7.48
N PHE A 198 9.86 -30.92 -6.56
CA PHE A 198 9.17 -29.66 -6.81
C PHE A 198 9.98 -28.45 -6.30
N SER A 199 9.71 -27.30 -6.86
CA SER A 199 10.29 -26.04 -6.37
C SER A 199 9.47 -25.48 -5.24
N ASP A 200 10.09 -25.26 -4.08
CA ASP A 200 9.49 -24.59 -2.92
C ASP A 200 10.07 -23.18 -2.79
N PHE A 201 9.22 -22.17 -2.93
CA PHE A 201 9.64 -20.77 -2.81
C PHE A 201 8.76 -20.01 -1.84
N SER A 202 9.44 -19.28 -0.98
CA SER A 202 8.82 -18.29 -0.09
C SER A 202 9.44 -16.90 -0.32
N ARG A 203 8.73 -15.88 0.12
CA ARG A 203 9.16 -14.48 0.14
C ARG A 203 8.83 -13.89 1.48
N VAL A 204 9.52 -12.83 1.87
CA VAL A 204 9.19 -12.01 3.04
C VAL A 204 8.86 -10.59 2.59
N SER A 205 7.81 -10.01 3.14
CA SER A 205 7.38 -8.65 2.77
C SER A 205 7.99 -7.60 3.68
N TYR A 206 8.06 -7.87 4.95
CA TYR A 206 8.75 -7.06 5.95
C TYR A 206 9.24 -7.94 7.10
N PHE A 207 10.21 -7.42 7.83
CA PHE A 207 10.69 -8.01 9.08
C PHE A 207 10.90 -6.88 10.10
N LYS A 208 10.17 -6.93 11.21
CA LYS A 208 10.25 -5.95 12.27
C LYS A 208 10.74 -6.60 13.55
N ILE A 209 11.73 -5.97 14.16
CA ILE A 209 12.25 -6.34 15.48
C ILE A 209 11.83 -5.25 16.46
N THR A 210 11.14 -5.64 17.52
CA THR A 210 10.82 -4.78 18.66
C THR A 210 11.60 -5.28 19.86
N TYR A 211 12.42 -4.45 20.47
CA TYR A 211 13.34 -4.92 21.50
C TYR A 211 13.63 -3.84 22.57
N PRO A 212 13.94 -4.25 23.81
CA PRO A 212 14.43 -3.32 24.82
C PRO A 212 15.86 -2.88 24.50
N LYS A 213 16.08 -1.57 24.41
CA LYS A 213 17.41 -0.99 24.11
C LYS A 213 17.88 -0.11 25.26
N SER A 214 19.11 -0.27 25.68
CA SER A 214 19.76 0.66 26.59
C SER A 214 19.85 2.05 25.96
N PRO A 215 19.82 3.15 26.71
CA PRO A 215 19.89 4.51 26.18
C PRO A 215 21.27 4.86 25.60
N VAL A 216 21.72 4.06 24.64
CA VAL A 216 22.99 4.23 23.91
C VAL A 216 22.69 4.23 22.43
N PHE A 217 23.19 5.25 21.74
CA PHE A 217 23.08 5.44 20.32
C PHE A 217 24.46 5.38 19.65
N THR A 218 24.52 5.45 18.34
CA THR A 218 25.75 5.37 17.54
C THR A 218 25.86 6.55 16.57
N GLY A 219 25.26 7.69 16.92
CA GLY A 219 25.27 8.91 16.11
C GLY A 219 23.99 9.13 15.32
N GLU A 220 22.89 8.47 15.70
CA GLU A 220 21.59 8.62 15.06
C GLU A 220 21.10 10.07 15.15
N SER A 221 20.60 10.61 14.05
CA SER A 221 20.01 11.96 14.00
C SER A 221 18.51 11.99 14.26
N PHE A 222 17.87 10.82 14.23
CA PHE A 222 16.44 10.62 14.44
C PHE A 222 16.19 9.33 15.20
N ALA A 223 15.27 9.38 16.17
CA ALA A 223 14.76 8.20 16.85
C ALA A 223 13.27 8.38 17.19
N LYS A 224 12.51 7.30 17.03
CA LYS A 224 11.17 7.15 17.58
C LYS A 224 11.21 6.01 18.58
N ILE A 225 11.04 6.33 19.86
CA ILE A 225 11.20 5.38 20.95
C ILE A 225 9.90 5.26 21.74
N ARG A 226 9.67 4.09 22.34
CA ARG A 226 8.57 3.91 23.31
C ARG A 226 9.16 3.71 24.70
N VAL A 227 8.74 4.53 25.64
CA VAL A 227 9.09 4.38 27.04
C VAL A 227 7.96 3.64 27.74
N PRO A 228 8.24 2.50 28.36
CA PRO A 228 7.23 1.71 29.06
C PRO A 228 6.53 2.48 30.17
N GLN A 229 5.36 2.00 30.58
CA GLN A 229 4.64 2.52 31.74
C GLN A 229 5.54 2.54 32.96
N SER A 230 5.50 3.65 33.71
CA SER A 230 6.24 3.81 34.98
C SER A 230 5.37 4.49 36.04
N PRO A 231 5.35 3.98 37.28
CA PRO A 231 4.68 4.64 38.41
C PRO A 231 5.44 5.84 38.96
N ILE A 232 6.68 6.05 38.56
CA ILE A 232 7.57 7.13 39.01
C ILE A 232 8.11 7.93 37.82
N ASN A 233 8.53 9.14 38.09
CA ASN A 233 9.25 9.95 37.09
C ASN A 233 10.62 9.32 36.82
N LEU A 234 10.99 9.27 35.56
CA LEU A 234 12.25 8.73 35.06
C LEU A 234 13.08 9.82 34.39
N PHE A 235 14.37 9.59 34.34
CA PHE A 235 15.33 10.46 33.68
C PHE A 235 15.96 9.74 32.49
N PHE A 236 15.63 10.20 31.28
CA PHE A 236 16.29 9.70 30.09
C PHE A 236 17.68 10.34 29.97
N ASN A 237 18.70 9.50 29.90
CA ASN A 237 20.08 9.92 29.75
C ASN A 237 20.75 9.05 28.68
N ALA A 238 20.73 9.53 27.44
CA ALA A 238 21.27 8.82 26.29
C ALA A 238 22.68 9.29 25.96
N ASN A 239 23.52 8.34 25.57
CA ASN A 239 24.86 8.59 25.06
C ASN A 239 24.90 8.54 23.54
N SER A 240 25.72 9.39 22.93
CA SER A 240 26.09 9.34 21.51
C SER A 240 24.91 9.38 20.54
N PHE A 241 23.88 10.22 20.81
CA PHE A 241 22.76 10.37 19.88
C PHE A 241 23.22 11.11 18.63
N SER A 242 23.42 12.40 18.67
CA SER A 242 23.84 13.22 17.52
C SER A 242 24.70 14.36 17.99
N THR A 243 25.68 14.78 17.17
CA THR A 243 26.42 16.02 17.38
C THR A 243 25.71 17.24 16.80
N SER A 244 24.65 17.06 16.05
CA SER A 244 23.76 18.15 15.59
C SER A 244 22.73 18.47 16.67
N ILE A 245 22.38 19.74 16.84
CA ILE A 245 21.54 20.20 17.93
C ILE A 245 20.16 19.52 17.97
N VAL A 246 19.72 19.16 19.16
CA VAL A 246 18.33 18.72 19.46
C VAL A 246 17.72 19.79 20.37
N ASP A 247 16.70 20.47 19.88
CA ASP A 247 16.02 21.53 20.65
C ASP A 247 14.99 20.95 21.62
N PHE A 248 14.21 19.98 21.12
CA PHE A 248 13.08 19.38 21.82
C PHE A 248 12.95 17.89 21.54
N VAL A 249 12.34 17.18 22.48
CA VAL A 249 11.77 15.85 22.30
C VAL A 249 10.25 15.96 22.29
N TYR A 250 9.59 15.27 21.39
CA TYR A 250 8.14 15.31 21.24
C TYR A 250 7.51 14.08 21.87
N ASP A 251 6.64 14.30 22.86
CA ASP A 251 5.76 13.29 23.46
C ASP A 251 4.46 13.27 22.65
N LEU A 252 4.21 12.16 21.96
CA LEU A 252 3.10 12.08 20.98
C LEU A 252 1.75 11.89 21.67
N GLU A 253 1.68 11.21 22.80
CA GLU A 253 0.43 10.94 23.54
C GLU A 253 -0.03 12.16 24.34
N LEU A 254 0.88 12.87 24.97
CA LEU A 254 0.54 14.07 25.73
C LEU A 254 0.61 15.37 24.93
N HIS A 255 1.01 15.27 23.66
CA HIS A 255 1.18 16.42 22.78
C HIS A 255 2.06 17.51 23.37
N LYS A 256 3.23 17.10 23.87
CA LYS A 256 4.20 18.00 24.47
C LYS A 256 5.51 17.98 23.73
N ARG A 257 6.14 19.14 23.61
CA ARG A 257 7.54 19.26 23.27
C ARG A 257 8.32 19.57 24.54
N ILE A 258 9.25 18.70 24.86
CA ILE A 258 10.02 18.74 26.10
C ILE A 258 11.38 19.33 25.78
N GLU A 259 11.78 20.36 26.52
CA GLU A 259 13.12 20.91 26.44
C GLU A 259 14.15 19.88 26.91
N VAL A 260 15.31 19.88 26.30
CA VAL A 260 16.37 18.89 26.56
C VAL A 260 17.68 19.55 26.95
N GLN A 261 18.51 18.81 27.66
CA GLN A 261 19.93 19.09 27.72
C GLN A 261 20.65 18.24 26.69
N HIS A 262 21.26 18.90 25.71
CA HIS A 262 22.00 18.24 24.65
C HIS A 262 23.42 18.74 24.57
N ASN A 263 24.39 17.83 24.68
CA ASN A 263 25.81 18.12 24.47
C ASN A 263 26.23 17.75 23.06
N THR A 264 26.37 18.75 22.20
CA THR A 264 26.74 18.57 20.78
C THR A 264 28.17 18.05 20.57
N ALA A 265 29.04 18.13 21.56
CA ALA A 265 30.43 17.63 21.44
C ALA A 265 30.49 16.09 21.47
N ASN A 266 29.58 15.44 22.21
CA ASN A 266 29.58 13.98 22.38
C ASN A 266 28.22 13.34 22.11
N GLY A 267 27.20 14.12 21.71
CA GLY A 267 25.85 13.63 21.41
C GLY A 267 25.03 13.17 22.63
N ASN A 268 25.44 13.51 23.84
CA ASN A 268 24.68 13.11 25.04
C ASN A 268 23.40 13.93 25.13
N LEU A 269 22.27 13.24 25.33
CA LEU A 269 20.94 13.83 25.36
C LEU A 269 20.21 13.45 26.63
N LYS A 270 19.60 14.44 27.32
CA LYS A 270 18.92 14.25 28.59
C LYS A 270 17.57 14.95 28.60
N PHE A 271 16.55 14.27 29.12
CA PHE A 271 15.22 14.84 29.40
C PHE A 271 14.45 14.04 30.45
N ASN A 272 13.43 14.66 31.03
CA ASN A 272 12.56 14.01 32.00
C ASN A 272 11.39 13.29 31.32
N VAL A 273 11.04 12.11 31.83
CA VAL A 273 9.86 11.34 31.47
C VAL A 273 9.00 11.21 32.73
N ASN A 274 7.85 11.90 32.73
CA ASN A 274 6.94 11.85 33.89
C ASN A 274 6.30 10.46 34.00
N ALA A 275 5.95 10.09 35.26
CA ALA A 275 5.18 8.90 35.56
C ALA A 275 3.89 8.82 34.69
N GLY A 276 3.46 7.62 34.38
CA GLY A 276 2.24 7.40 33.58
C GLY A 276 2.32 6.16 32.69
N ASN A 277 1.38 6.05 31.77
CA ASN A 277 1.30 4.96 30.80
C ASN A 277 2.47 4.96 29.82
N GLU A 278 2.59 3.89 29.03
CA GLU A 278 3.54 3.82 27.92
C GLU A 278 3.36 5.02 26.98
N ARG A 279 4.47 5.60 26.53
CA ARG A 279 4.47 6.77 25.64
C ARG A 279 5.52 6.68 24.55
N THR A 280 5.17 7.26 23.42
CA THR A 280 6.05 7.38 22.26
C THR A 280 6.70 8.75 22.22
N PHE A 281 8.03 8.76 22.13
CA PHE A 281 8.81 9.98 21.99
C PHE A 281 9.48 10.02 20.60
N VAL A 282 9.46 11.19 19.99
CA VAL A 282 10.22 11.49 18.77
C VAL A 282 11.36 12.43 19.09
N ILE A 283 12.56 12.01 18.75
CA ILE A 283 13.80 12.74 18.93
C ILE A 283 14.37 13.03 17.55
N ALA A 284 14.58 14.31 17.21
CA ALA A 284 15.13 14.70 15.93
C ALA A 284 16.14 15.82 16.10
N SER A 285 17.36 15.60 15.64
CA SER A 285 18.38 16.65 15.57
C SER A 285 18.12 17.57 14.35
N SER A 286 18.79 18.72 14.32
CA SER A 286 18.67 19.65 13.21
C SER A 286 19.07 19.05 11.87
N SER A 287 19.99 18.08 11.85
CA SER A 287 20.40 17.38 10.63
C SER A 287 19.35 16.40 10.09
N ALA A 288 18.41 15.94 10.93
CA ALA A 288 17.30 15.09 10.49
C ALA A 288 16.12 15.89 9.91
N LYS A 289 16.08 17.21 10.14
CA LYS A 289 14.98 18.07 9.65
C LYS A 289 15.14 18.28 8.15
N LYS A 290 14.10 17.95 7.40
CA LYS A 290 14.02 18.26 5.96
C LYS A 290 13.36 19.61 5.77
N ALA A 291 13.99 20.50 5.02
CA ALA A 291 13.37 21.76 4.62
C ALA A 291 12.24 21.50 3.62
N VAL A 292 11.10 22.10 3.88
CA VAL A 292 10.02 22.18 2.90
C VAL A 292 10.25 23.42 2.04
N THR A 293 10.43 23.21 0.74
CA THR A 293 10.66 24.31 -0.22
C THR A 293 9.34 24.63 -0.95
N SER A 294 9.28 25.84 -1.54
CA SER A 294 8.12 26.24 -2.34
C SER A 294 7.84 25.28 -3.51
N GLN A 295 8.89 24.65 -4.06
CA GLN A 295 8.75 23.66 -5.14
C GLN A 295 8.11 22.34 -4.67
N SER A 296 8.17 22.04 -3.38
CA SER A 296 7.55 20.85 -2.80
C SER A 296 6.11 21.06 -2.39
N ILE A 297 5.61 22.30 -2.45
CA ILE A 297 4.23 22.66 -2.13
C ILE A 297 3.49 22.94 -3.43
N ARG A 298 2.35 22.29 -3.63
CA ARG A 298 1.43 22.62 -4.72
C ARG A 298 0.05 22.99 -4.17
N ALA A 299 -0.62 23.90 -4.83
CA ALA A 299 -2.01 24.17 -4.53
C ALA A 299 -2.88 22.96 -4.88
N VAL A 300 -3.85 22.62 -4.05
CA VAL A 300 -4.90 21.68 -4.41
C VAL A 300 -5.96 22.40 -5.27
N GLY A 301 -6.61 21.67 -6.16
CA GLY A 301 -7.68 22.17 -7.00
C GLY A 301 -7.36 23.53 -7.66
N THR A 302 -8.29 24.45 -7.58
CA THR A 302 -8.13 25.82 -8.09
C THR A 302 -7.79 26.76 -6.93
N ASN A 303 -6.62 27.39 -6.99
CA ASN A 303 -6.17 28.39 -6.02
C ASN A 303 -6.10 27.89 -4.55
N GLY A 304 -5.77 26.62 -4.34
CA GLY A 304 -5.64 26.04 -3.00
C GLY A 304 -6.97 25.59 -2.38
N VAL A 305 -8.03 25.55 -3.16
CA VAL A 305 -9.33 25.00 -2.76
C VAL A 305 -9.63 23.80 -3.63
N PHE A 306 -10.08 22.70 -3.03
CA PHE A 306 -10.51 21.52 -3.80
C PHE A 306 -11.61 21.90 -4.78
N ASN A 307 -11.46 21.43 -6.03
CA ASN A 307 -12.52 21.59 -7.01
C ASN A 307 -13.76 20.83 -6.53
N ASN A 308 -14.95 21.42 -6.73
CA ASN A 308 -16.18 20.74 -6.41
C ASN A 308 -16.41 19.58 -7.38
N VAL A 309 -16.46 18.36 -6.86
CA VAL A 309 -16.81 17.14 -7.59
C VAL A 309 -18.14 16.55 -7.14
N ASP A 310 -18.72 17.09 -6.08
CA ASP A 310 -20.09 16.82 -5.63
C ASP A 310 -21.08 17.69 -6.43
N LEU A 311 -21.37 17.24 -7.63
CA LEU A 311 -22.13 18.05 -8.61
C LEU A 311 -23.64 17.90 -8.45
N GLN A 312 -24.13 16.99 -7.64
CA GLN A 312 -25.57 16.77 -7.35
C GLN A 312 -26.40 16.59 -8.62
N ILE A 313 -25.91 15.82 -9.58
CA ILE A 313 -26.55 15.63 -10.90
C ILE A 313 -27.48 14.43 -10.87
N GLU A 314 -28.73 14.66 -11.28
CA GLU A 314 -29.71 13.58 -11.44
C GLU A 314 -29.46 12.77 -12.71
N ASN A 315 -29.51 11.43 -12.62
CA ASN A 315 -29.33 10.49 -13.72
C ASN A 315 -28.05 10.73 -14.54
N ALA A 316 -26.96 11.05 -13.85
CA ALA A 316 -25.71 11.51 -14.46
C ALA A 316 -25.06 10.48 -15.39
N TYR A 317 -24.54 10.97 -16.51
CA TYR A 317 -23.54 10.28 -17.33
C TYR A 317 -22.15 10.86 -16.97
N LEU A 318 -21.38 10.12 -16.18
CA LEU A 318 -20.10 10.58 -15.65
C LEU A 318 -18.94 10.18 -16.55
N PHE A 319 -18.16 11.16 -16.98
CA PHE A 319 -16.84 10.92 -17.56
C PHE A 319 -15.78 11.12 -16.47
N ILE A 320 -14.91 10.14 -16.27
CA ILE A 320 -13.68 10.32 -15.48
C ILE A 320 -12.50 10.28 -16.44
N THR A 321 -11.67 11.31 -16.43
CA THR A 321 -10.58 11.45 -17.39
C THR A 321 -9.33 12.12 -16.80
N HIS A 322 -8.20 11.91 -17.46
CA HIS A 322 -6.93 12.57 -17.13
C HIS A 322 -6.87 13.98 -17.74
N PRO A 323 -6.16 14.94 -17.12
CA PRO A 323 -6.00 16.31 -17.64
C PRO A 323 -5.61 16.40 -19.11
N SER A 324 -4.75 15.52 -19.58
CA SER A 324 -4.29 15.51 -20.99
C SER A 324 -5.39 15.20 -22.01
N LEU A 325 -6.54 14.65 -21.60
CA LEU A 325 -7.65 14.27 -22.45
C LEU A 325 -8.90 15.15 -22.28
N LEU A 326 -8.91 16.07 -21.31
CA LEU A 326 -10.08 16.90 -20.96
C LEU A 326 -10.70 17.60 -22.17
N SER A 327 -9.88 18.25 -22.99
CA SER A 327 -10.36 18.97 -24.18
C SER A 327 -11.08 18.05 -25.19
N ALA A 328 -10.56 16.85 -25.40
CA ALA A 328 -11.16 15.88 -26.31
C ALA A 328 -12.47 15.28 -25.75
N VAL A 329 -12.50 15.03 -24.45
CA VAL A 329 -13.69 14.52 -23.75
C VAL A 329 -14.82 15.54 -23.75
N GLN A 330 -14.53 16.85 -23.79
CA GLN A 330 -15.55 17.88 -23.88
C GLN A 330 -16.42 17.72 -25.12
N SER A 331 -15.85 17.34 -26.25
CA SER A 331 -16.63 17.06 -27.49
C SER A 331 -17.54 15.85 -27.32
N TYR A 332 -17.09 14.84 -26.61
CA TYR A 332 -17.89 13.66 -26.30
C TYR A 332 -19.02 14.00 -25.30
N LYS A 333 -18.72 14.78 -24.28
CA LYS A 333 -19.74 15.31 -23.35
C LYS A 333 -20.84 16.06 -24.07
N THR A 334 -20.48 17.00 -24.94
CA THR A 334 -21.45 17.77 -25.73
C THR A 334 -22.38 16.87 -26.56
N TYR A 335 -21.86 15.76 -27.08
CA TYR A 335 -22.70 14.80 -27.77
C TYR A 335 -23.65 14.06 -26.81
N ARG A 336 -23.19 13.67 -25.62
CA ARG A 336 -24.01 12.99 -24.63
C ARG A 336 -25.05 13.91 -23.96
N ASP A 337 -24.76 15.19 -23.86
CA ASP A 337 -25.70 16.20 -23.31
C ASP A 337 -27.03 16.29 -24.10
N GLN A 338 -27.06 15.76 -25.33
CA GLN A 338 -28.29 15.66 -26.08
C GLN A 338 -29.29 14.63 -25.50
N THR A 339 -28.82 13.72 -24.66
CA THR A 339 -29.64 12.61 -24.15
C THR A 339 -29.52 12.45 -22.62
N TYR A 340 -28.43 12.90 -22.03
CA TYR A 340 -28.11 12.71 -20.61
C TYR A 340 -27.65 14.00 -19.96
N ASN A 341 -27.78 14.08 -18.65
CA ASN A 341 -27.09 15.08 -17.85
C ASN A 341 -25.64 14.62 -17.64
N SER A 342 -24.69 15.11 -18.43
CA SER A 342 -23.33 14.60 -18.36
C SER A 342 -22.35 15.55 -17.66
N ALA A 343 -21.35 14.98 -16.98
CA ALA A 343 -20.30 15.72 -16.32
C ALA A 343 -18.92 15.09 -16.56
N ILE A 344 -17.89 15.93 -16.59
CA ILE A 344 -16.50 15.51 -16.66
C ILE A 344 -15.86 15.73 -15.31
N ILE A 345 -15.26 14.69 -14.76
CA ILE A 345 -14.51 14.67 -13.53
C ILE A 345 -13.04 14.44 -13.87
N ASN A 346 -12.18 15.33 -13.38
CA ASN A 346 -10.75 15.16 -13.50
C ASN A 346 -10.25 14.14 -12.46
N ILE A 347 -9.55 13.09 -12.90
CA ILE A 347 -9.04 12.05 -12.01
C ILE A 347 -8.07 12.59 -10.94
N GLU A 348 -7.35 13.69 -11.23
CA GLU A 348 -6.44 14.31 -10.27
C GLU A 348 -7.18 14.87 -9.05
N ASP A 349 -8.39 15.44 -9.27
CA ASP A 349 -9.23 15.92 -8.17
C ASP A 349 -9.72 14.77 -7.30
N LEU A 350 -9.99 13.62 -7.90
CA LEU A 350 -10.37 12.42 -7.16
C LEU A 350 -9.22 11.85 -6.34
N TYR A 351 -7.99 11.87 -6.85
CA TYR A 351 -6.84 11.45 -6.06
C TYR A 351 -6.69 12.29 -4.80
N ASP A 352 -6.80 13.60 -4.94
CA ASP A 352 -6.63 14.51 -3.81
C ASP A 352 -7.76 14.36 -2.77
N GLN A 353 -9.03 14.21 -3.21
CA GLN A 353 -10.19 14.21 -2.31
C GLN A 353 -10.57 12.81 -1.79
N PHE A 354 -10.37 11.74 -2.57
CA PHE A 354 -10.85 10.40 -2.24
C PHE A 354 -9.74 9.34 -2.08
N ALA A 355 -8.47 9.72 -2.29
CA ALA A 355 -7.33 8.82 -2.13
C ALA A 355 -6.11 9.49 -1.46
N PHE A 356 -6.32 10.49 -0.61
CA PHE A 356 -5.26 11.16 0.15
C PHE A 356 -4.09 11.67 -0.70
N GLY A 357 -4.35 12.09 -1.94
CA GLY A 357 -3.33 12.53 -2.90
C GLY A 357 -2.56 11.39 -3.57
N ILE A 358 -2.84 10.14 -3.25
CA ILE A 358 -2.14 8.98 -3.81
C ILE A 358 -2.52 8.80 -5.27
N LYS A 359 -1.57 9.10 -6.15
CA LYS A 359 -1.76 8.98 -7.60
C LYS A 359 -1.97 7.53 -8.03
N ARG A 360 -2.78 7.33 -9.06
CA ARG A 360 -3.14 6.02 -9.66
C ARG A 360 -3.88 5.08 -8.70
N HIS A 361 -4.35 5.57 -7.57
CA HIS A 361 -5.08 4.74 -6.62
C HIS A 361 -6.53 4.54 -7.07
N PRO A 362 -6.99 3.31 -7.38
CA PRO A 362 -8.33 3.07 -7.93
C PRO A 362 -9.46 3.38 -6.93
N LEU A 363 -9.18 3.35 -5.63
CA LEU A 363 -10.17 3.75 -4.62
C LEU A 363 -10.60 5.22 -4.77
N ALA A 364 -9.83 6.08 -5.42
CA ALA A 364 -10.26 7.43 -5.76
C ALA A 364 -11.58 7.42 -6.55
N ILE A 365 -11.66 6.54 -7.56
CA ILE A 365 -12.87 6.37 -8.37
C ILE A 365 -13.97 5.69 -7.57
N ARG A 366 -13.62 4.63 -6.81
CA ARG A 366 -14.61 3.87 -6.04
C ARG A 366 -15.28 4.70 -4.96
N ASN A 367 -14.50 5.41 -4.15
CA ASN A 367 -15.02 6.25 -3.06
C ASN A 367 -15.86 7.42 -3.61
N PHE A 368 -15.44 8.01 -4.75
CA PHE A 368 -16.25 9.01 -5.44
C PHE A 368 -17.57 8.42 -5.94
N ALA A 369 -17.53 7.24 -6.56
CA ALA A 369 -18.75 6.56 -7.04
C ALA A 369 -19.70 6.23 -5.87
N GLU A 370 -19.16 5.79 -4.73
CA GLU A 370 -19.94 5.53 -3.51
C GLU A 370 -20.59 6.81 -2.97
N MET A 371 -19.86 7.91 -2.91
CA MET A 371 -20.42 9.21 -2.52
C MET A 371 -21.54 9.63 -3.49
N ALA A 372 -21.32 9.55 -4.81
CA ALA A 372 -22.32 9.93 -5.80
C ALA A 372 -23.57 9.03 -5.76
N ILE A 373 -23.45 7.75 -5.42
CA ILE A 373 -24.58 6.84 -5.21
C ILE A 373 -25.42 7.26 -4.00
N ASN A 374 -24.75 7.60 -2.90
CA ASN A 374 -25.40 7.79 -1.61
C ASN A 374 -25.91 9.24 -1.40
N GLU A 375 -25.30 10.23 -2.02
CA GLU A 375 -25.53 11.65 -1.71
C GLU A 375 -26.21 12.44 -2.83
N TRP A 376 -26.14 11.94 -4.10
CA TRP A 376 -26.78 12.64 -5.22
C TRP A 376 -28.29 12.35 -5.30
N PRO A 377 -29.08 13.25 -5.94
CA PRO A 377 -30.54 13.09 -6.04
C PRO A 377 -30.97 11.76 -6.68
N SER A 378 -30.15 11.20 -7.53
CA SER A 378 -30.28 9.84 -8.04
C SER A 378 -28.89 9.26 -8.38
N LYS A 379 -28.79 7.94 -8.29
CA LYS A 379 -27.59 7.21 -8.67
C LYS A 379 -27.16 7.55 -10.11
N PRO A 380 -25.86 7.77 -10.36
CA PRO A 380 -25.33 7.95 -11.71
C PRO A 380 -25.73 6.80 -12.64
N LYS A 381 -26.19 7.13 -13.82
CA LYS A 381 -26.70 6.18 -14.78
C LYS A 381 -25.59 5.41 -15.47
N PHE A 382 -24.45 6.08 -15.72
CA PHE A 382 -23.26 5.51 -16.36
C PHE A 382 -22.00 6.13 -15.81
N LEU A 383 -20.96 5.31 -15.71
CA LEU A 383 -19.59 5.71 -15.44
C LEU A 383 -18.72 5.37 -16.66
N PHE A 384 -18.14 6.39 -17.29
CA PHE A 384 -17.32 6.21 -18.49
C PHE A 384 -15.89 6.71 -18.24
N LEU A 385 -14.95 5.78 -18.24
CA LEU A 385 -13.54 6.02 -17.98
C LEU A 385 -12.84 6.34 -19.29
N VAL A 386 -12.25 7.52 -19.42
CA VAL A 386 -11.53 7.94 -20.61
C VAL A 386 -10.05 8.08 -20.31
N GLY A 387 -9.28 7.08 -20.69
CA GLY A 387 -7.85 7.00 -20.47
C GLY A 387 -7.36 5.56 -20.36
N LYS A 388 -6.16 5.30 -20.90
CA LYS A 388 -5.52 3.99 -20.79
C LYS A 388 -5.22 3.65 -19.32
N SER A 389 -5.25 2.38 -19.01
CA SER A 389 -4.73 1.78 -17.79
C SER A 389 -3.99 0.49 -18.08
N ILE A 390 -3.22 0.04 -17.13
CA ILE A 390 -2.55 -1.27 -17.07
C ILE A 390 -2.69 -1.83 -15.66
N ALA A 391 -2.40 -3.11 -15.50
CA ALA A 391 -2.41 -3.75 -14.19
C ALA A 391 -1.42 -3.10 -13.22
N GLU A 392 -1.80 -3.03 -11.96
CA GLU A 392 -0.98 -2.43 -10.89
C GLU A 392 0.41 -3.08 -10.82
N ALA A 393 0.48 -4.42 -10.88
CA ALA A 393 1.75 -5.14 -10.84
C ALA A 393 2.71 -4.74 -11.98
N GLU A 394 2.19 -4.40 -13.16
CA GLU A 394 3.00 -4.01 -14.32
C GLU A 394 3.65 -2.64 -14.14
N PHE A 395 2.95 -1.65 -13.60
CA PHE A 395 3.55 -0.33 -13.40
C PHE A 395 4.32 -0.24 -12.08
N ARG A 396 4.04 -1.09 -11.10
CA ARG A 396 4.85 -1.18 -9.88
C ARG A 396 6.17 -1.91 -10.14
N GLY A 397 6.14 -3.01 -10.89
CA GLY A 397 7.35 -3.74 -11.28
C GLY A 397 8.25 -2.99 -12.27
N ASN A 398 7.66 -2.07 -13.06
CA ASN A 398 8.41 -1.22 -14.00
C ASN A 398 7.85 0.21 -14.00
N SER A 399 8.57 1.14 -13.37
CA SER A 399 8.14 2.54 -13.22
C SER A 399 7.96 3.29 -14.55
N THR A 400 8.58 2.85 -15.65
CA THR A 400 8.38 3.46 -16.97
C THR A 400 6.96 3.27 -17.46
N ASN A 401 6.30 2.17 -17.07
CA ASN A 401 4.92 1.87 -17.43
C ASN A 401 3.91 2.76 -16.68
N ALA A 402 4.33 3.44 -15.64
CA ALA A 402 3.44 4.29 -14.83
C ALA A 402 2.79 5.42 -15.65
N ASN A 403 3.44 5.90 -16.71
CA ASN A 403 2.92 6.93 -17.60
C ASN A 403 1.77 6.42 -18.51
N ASP A 404 1.61 5.11 -18.62
CA ASP A 404 0.51 4.50 -19.34
C ASP A 404 -0.79 4.41 -18.50
N VAL A 405 -0.74 4.76 -17.23
CA VAL A 405 -1.90 4.81 -16.34
C VAL A 405 -2.43 6.24 -16.30
N LEU A 406 -3.36 6.54 -17.17
CA LEU A 406 -4.07 7.83 -17.18
C LEU A 406 -5.29 7.80 -16.25
N VAL A 407 -6.10 6.75 -16.30
CA VAL A 407 -7.23 6.51 -15.39
C VAL A 407 -7.11 5.08 -14.86
N PRO A 408 -6.90 4.85 -13.56
CA PRO A 408 -6.59 3.54 -13.03
C PRO A 408 -7.72 2.53 -13.21
N THR A 409 -7.36 1.27 -13.23
CA THR A 409 -8.25 0.11 -13.11
C THR A 409 -7.95 -0.63 -11.81
N MET A 410 -8.73 -1.64 -11.45
CA MET A 410 -8.62 -2.34 -10.18
C MET A 410 -8.50 -3.85 -10.38
N GLY A 411 -7.66 -4.48 -9.54
CA GLY A 411 -7.54 -5.93 -9.50
C GLY A 411 -6.45 -6.52 -10.40
N PHE A 412 -6.31 -7.86 -10.32
CA PHE A 412 -5.44 -8.66 -11.17
C PHE A 412 -6.10 -10.02 -11.45
N PRO A 413 -6.51 -10.34 -12.69
CA PRO A 413 -6.51 -9.45 -13.86
C PRO A 413 -7.28 -8.16 -13.63
N PRO A 414 -6.87 -7.03 -14.26
CA PRO A 414 -7.54 -5.74 -14.06
C PRO A 414 -8.95 -5.75 -14.61
N SER A 415 -9.91 -5.20 -13.85
CA SER A 415 -11.31 -5.09 -14.25
C SER A 415 -11.90 -3.76 -13.78
N ASP A 416 -12.47 -3.00 -14.71
CA ASP A 416 -13.17 -1.75 -14.40
C ASP A 416 -14.47 -1.99 -13.62
N ASN A 417 -15.07 -3.16 -13.76
CA ASN A 417 -16.24 -3.56 -12.98
C ASN A 417 -15.94 -3.53 -11.47
N SER A 418 -14.73 -3.85 -11.06
CA SER A 418 -14.30 -3.84 -9.66
C SER A 418 -14.35 -2.45 -9.01
N LEU A 419 -14.34 -1.38 -9.82
CA LEU A 419 -14.42 0.00 -9.33
C LEU A 419 -15.78 0.31 -8.70
N THR A 420 -16.86 -0.32 -9.16
CA THR A 420 -18.21 -0.10 -8.63
C THR A 420 -18.90 -1.38 -8.12
N ALA A 421 -18.23 -2.53 -8.21
CA ALA A 421 -18.78 -3.80 -7.76
C ALA A 421 -19.10 -3.77 -6.25
N GLY A 422 -20.28 -4.27 -5.88
CA GLY A 422 -20.77 -4.30 -4.51
C GLY A 422 -21.21 -2.95 -3.94
N LEU A 423 -21.19 -1.86 -4.72
CA LEU A 423 -21.83 -0.60 -4.35
C LEU A 423 -23.34 -0.67 -4.58
N ASP A 424 -24.10 0.25 -3.97
CA ASP A 424 -25.57 0.32 -4.10
C ASP A 424 -26.26 -0.99 -3.68
N GLN A 425 -25.80 -1.58 -2.57
CA GLN A 425 -26.33 -2.87 -2.07
C GLN A 425 -26.26 -4.03 -3.09
N ALA A 426 -25.53 -3.85 -4.18
CA ALA A 426 -25.30 -4.88 -5.17
C ALA A 426 -24.49 -6.04 -4.57
N LYS A 427 -24.65 -7.25 -5.14
CA LYS A 427 -23.79 -8.40 -4.76
C LYS A 427 -22.32 -8.08 -5.05
N ALA A 428 -21.42 -8.68 -4.30
CA ALA A 428 -19.97 -8.39 -4.30
C ALA A 428 -19.31 -8.27 -5.68
N HIS A 429 -19.82 -8.98 -6.69
CA HIS A 429 -19.28 -8.99 -8.05
C HIS A 429 -20.20 -8.30 -9.07
N THR A 430 -21.29 -7.68 -8.64
CA THR A 430 -22.23 -6.96 -9.48
C THR A 430 -21.90 -5.46 -9.46
N VAL A 431 -21.81 -4.83 -10.62
CA VAL A 431 -21.52 -3.39 -10.70
C VAL A 431 -22.67 -2.56 -10.14
N GLY A 432 -22.34 -1.60 -9.31
CA GLY A 432 -23.31 -0.63 -8.78
C GLY A 432 -23.71 0.43 -9.82
N ILE A 433 -22.77 0.83 -10.67
CA ILE A 433 -22.98 1.73 -11.81
C ILE A 433 -22.46 1.04 -13.08
N PRO A 434 -23.25 0.95 -14.18
CA PRO A 434 -22.75 0.46 -15.46
C PRO A 434 -21.49 1.23 -15.87
N THR A 435 -20.38 0.52 -16.02
CA THR A 435 -19.05 1.11 -16.22
C THR A 435 -18.47 0.67 -17.54
N GLY A 436 -17.96 1.64 -18.32
CA GLY A 436 -17.26 1.38 -19.58
C GLY A 436 -15.97 2.17 -19.67
N ARG A 437 -15.04 1.74 -20.54
CA ARG A 437 -13.76 2.42 -20.77
C ARG A 437 -13.43 2.56 -22.24
N ILE A 438 -12.79 3.71 -22.54
CA ILE A 438 -11.94 3.84 -23.72
C ILE A 438 -10.48 3.96 -23.26
N ALA A 439 -9.63 3.06 -23.74
CA ALA A 439 -8.20 3.03 -23.44
C ALA A 439 -7.43 4.07 -24.28
N ALA A 440 -7.89 5.32 -24.28
CA ALA A 440 -7.28 6.41 -25.03
C ALA A 440 -5.95 6.84 -24.39
N LYS A 441 -4.95 7.11 -25.21
CA LYS A 441 -3.70 7.78 -24.83
C LYS A 441 -3.68 9.24 -25.28
N THR A 442 -4.42 9.56 -26.34
CA THR A 442 -4.43 10.88 -26.98
C THR A 442 -5.85 11.38 -27.22
N GLY A 443 -5.99 12.69 -27.44
CA GLY A 443 -7.28 13.27 -27.81
C GLY A 443 -7.80 12.74 -29.17
N ALA A 444 -6.91 12.34 -30.07
CA ALA A 444 -7.31 11.73 -31.35
C ALA A 444 -8.01 10.38 -31.15
N ASP A 445 -7.57 9.57 -30.19
CA ASP A 445 -8.23 8.29 -29.87
C ASP A 445 -9.67 8.53 -29.39
N VAL A 446 -9.89 9.55 -28.57
CA VAL A 446 -11.23 9.96 -28.10
C VAL A 446 -12.11 10.40 -29.27
N ALA A 447 -11.57 11.21 -30.19
CA ALA A 447 -12.30 11.70 -31.35
C ALA A 447 -12.72 10.56 -32.31
N ILE A 448 -11.80 9.63 -32.59
CA ILE A 448 -12.08 8.44 -33.41
C ILE A 448 -13.18 7.58 -32.79
N TYR A 449 -13.09 7.37 -31.46
CA TYR A 449 -14.10 6.59 -30.75
C TYR A 449 -15.48 7.25 -30.82
N LEU A 450 -15.53 8.58 -30.57
CA LEU A 450 -16.79 9.34 -30.70
C LEU A 450 -17.40 9.22 -32.11
N GLN A 451 -16.58 9.26 -33.16
CA GLN A 451 -17.08 9.04 -34.53
C GLN A 451 -17.70 7.64 -34.69
N LYS A 452 -17.05 6.61 -34.14
CA LYS A 452 -17.58 5.24 -34.18
C LYS A 452 -18.93 5.14 -33.45
N ILE A 453 -19.05 5.75 -32.28
CA ILE A 453 -20.29 5.77 -31.51
C ILE A 453 -21.40 6.47 -32.30
N LYS A 454 -21.14 7.65 -32.85
CA LYS A 454 -22.12 8.37 -33.69
C LYS A 454 -22.56 7.54 -34.87
N ALA A 455 -21.63 6.90 -35.58
CA ALA A 455 -21.95 6.02 -36.71
C ALA A 455 -22.81 4.83 -36.23
N GLN A 456 -22.48 4.19 -35.14
CA GLN A 456 -23.24 3.06 -34.58
C GLN A 456 -24.66 3.47 -34.18
N GLU A 457 -24.82 4.57 -33.48
CA GLU A 457 -26.12 5.07 -33.00
C GLU A 457 -27.00 5.51 -34.18
N ASN A 458 -26.41 6.13 -35.21
CA ASN A 458 -27.13 6.47 -36.44
C ASN A 458 -27.65 5.22 -37.19
N THR A 459 -26.93 4.10 -37.15
CA THR A 459 -27.39 2.85 -37.75
C THR A 459 -28.50 2.17 -36.99
N GLN A 460 -28.66 2.50 -35.68
CA GLN A 460 -29.76 2.02 -34.85
C GLN A 460 -31.05 2.84 -35.02
N ALA A 461 -30.95 4.03 -35.59
CA ALA A 461 -32.11 4.87 -35.81
C ALA A 461 -33.16 4.14 -36.71
N PRO A 462 -34.46 4.35 -36.45
CA PRO A 462 -35.50 3.80 -37.31
C PRO A 462 -35.29 4.22 -38.76
N ILE A 463 -35.27 3.28 -39.67
CA ILE A 463 -35.21 3.58 -41.10
C ILE A 463 -36.63 3.95 -41.55
N ALA A 464 -36.76 5.14 -42.13
CA ALA A 464 -38.02 5.53 -42.75
C ALA A 464 -38.27 4.62 -44.00
N GLY A 465 -39.32 3.80 -43.96
CA GLY A 465 -39.70 2.90 -45.05
C GLY A 465 -39.89 1.44 -44.59
N ALA A 466 -40.14 0.55 -45.54
CA ALA A 466 -40.38 -0.86 -45.25
C ALA A 466 -39.16 -1.50 -44.54
N TYR A 467 -39.40 -2.09 -43.39
CA TYR A 467 -38.40 -2.79 -42.58
C TYR A 467 -38.09 -4.14 -43.30
N THR A 468 -36.95 -4.24 -43.95
CA THR A 468 -36.50 -5.52 -44.53
C THR A 468 -35.40 -6.13 -43.68
N ILE A 469 -35.43 -7.44 -43.52
CA ILE A 469 -34.40 -8.20 -42.78
C ILE A 469 -33.02 -7.92 -43.39
N ASP A 470 -32.94 -7.78 -44.67
CA ASP A 470 -31.70 -7.61 -45.44
C ASP A 470 -30.96 -6.31 -45.05
N ASN A 471 -31.68 -5.23 -44.81
CA ASN A 471 -31.07 -3.93 -44.49
C ASN A 471 -30.33 -3.91 -43.15
N LYS A 472 -30.62 -4.85 -42.24
CA LYS A 472 -30.01 -4.95 -40.93
C LYS A 472 -29.37 -6.32 -40.62
N LEU A 473 -29.25 -7.17 -41.65
CA LEU A 473 -28.71 -8.52 -41.50
C LEU A 473 -27.28 -8.50 -40.89
N TRP A 474 -26.48 -7.51 -41.25
CA TRP A 474 -25.14 -7.37 -40.67
C TRP A 474 -25.13 -7.14 -39.16
N GLN A 475 -26.15 -6.56 -38.57
CA GLN A 475 -26.28 -6.38 -37.11
C GLN A 475 -26.54 -7.70 -36.35
N LYS A 476 -26.95 -8.74 -37.07
CA LYS A 476 -27.20 -10.08 -36.54
C LYS A 476 -26.03 -11.04 -36.75
N ARG A 477 -24.99 -10.58 -37.45
CA ARG A 477 -23.79 -11.39 -37.66
C ARG A 477 -22.97 -11.43 -36.38
N ILE A 478 -22.65 -12.64 -35.94
CA ILE A 478 -21.72 -12.88 -34.84
C ILE A 478 -20.37 -13.11 -35.48
N LEU A 479 -19.40 -12.31 -35.12
CA LEU A 479 -17.99 -12.50 -35.45
C LEU A 479 -17.31 -13.17 -34.28
N GLN A 480 -16.96 -14.44 -34.45
CA GLN A 480 -16.25 -15.19 -33.41
C GLN A 480 -14.77 -15.27 -33.79
N PHE A 481 -13.92 -14.92 -32.86
CA PHE A 481 -12.48 -15.15 -32.92
C PHE A 481 -12.16 -16.31 -31.98
N ALA A 482 -11.62 -17.38 -32.53
CA ALA A 482 -11.08 -18.49 -31.78
C ALA A 482 -9.57 -18.50 -31.97
N GLY A 483 -8.83 -18.61 -30.88
CA GLY A 483 -7.38 -18.64 -30.89
C GLY A 483 -6.84 -19.38 -29.68
N GLY A 484 -5.65 -19.90 -29.80
CA GLY A 484 -4.90 -20.55 -28.74
C GLY A 484 -3.43 -20.61 -29.14
N ASP A 485 -2.57 -20.91 -28.18
CA ASP A 485 -1.11 -20.96 -28.37
C ASP A 485 -0.65 -22.16 -29.21
N ASN A 486 -1.54 -23.15 -29.42
CA ASN A 486 -1.25 -24.34 -30.19
C ASN A 486 -2.49 -24.87 -30.94
N VAL A 487 -2.28 -25.82 -31.81
CA VAL A 487 -3.35 -26.40 -32.72
C VAL A 487 -4.46 -27.04 -31.86
N SER A 488 -4.14 -27.76 -30.82
CA SER A 488 -5.11 -28.43 -29.94
C SER A 488 -6.04 -27.46 -29.25
N GLU A 489 -5.49 -26.35 -28.73
CA GLU A 489 -6.29 -25.27 -28.15
C GLU A 489 -7.17 -24.58 -29.17
N ASN A 490 -6.61 -24.28 -30.36
CA ASN A 490 -7.37 -23.70 -31.45
C ASN A 490 -8.57 -24.57 -31.85
N ASP A 491 -8.39 -25.88 -31.91
CA ASP A 491 -9.46 -26.82 -32.28
C ASP A 491 -10.50 -26.93 -31.13
N THR A 492 -10.08 -26.86 -29.87
CA THR A 492 -10.99 -26.84 -28.73
C THR A 492 -11.89 -25.59 -28.75
N PHE A 493 -11.35 -24.43 -29.12
CA PHE A 493 -12.13 -23.18 -29.19
C PHE A 493 -12.99 -23.04 -30.47
N LYS A 494 -12.74 -23.84 -31.48
CA LYS A 494 -13.55 -23.86 -32.73
C LYS A 494 -14.76 -24.80 -32.66
N GLY A 495 -14.69 -25.80 -31.77
CA GLY A 495 -15.75 -26.82 -31.59
C GLY A 495 -16.97 -26.31 -30.92
#